data_0c00a67e6d999ec643a47cdd9a29087a
#
_entry.id   0c00a67e6d999ec643a47cdd9a29087a
#
_cell.length_a   1.000
_cell.length_b   1.000
_cell.length_c   1.000
_cell.angle_alpha   90.00
_cell.angle_beta   90.00
_cell.angle_gamma   90.00
#
_symmetry.space_group_name_H-M   'P 1'
#
loop_
_entity.id
_entity.type
_entity.pdbx_description
1 polymer ?
#
loop_
_entity_poly.entity_id
_entity_poly.type
_entity_poly.pdbx_seq_one_letter_code
_entity_poly.pdbx_strand_id
1 'polypeptide(L)'
;MREFLETAKELNFNSVIIPPTYVSLAKEILRDSDIKIGSVVGFPLGFEDTEGKLAETKSLLDNGVSEIEVVVNLSHLKDGKHKEIKNELKQLKDLVGDKILKVIIETKALTDPEKATIAKLAEETGVDFIKTSTGFVTPNHIYENVNDINVIQKYAPKIKIEIYGGINNYKLANQVLTAGADKIGSNQGYEIVTRYKDLRENTQITPKPITLKKKD
;
A
#
# COMPACT_ATOMS: atom_id res chain seq x y z
N MET A 1 11.44 -16.76 0.00
CA MET A 1 11.71 -15.39 -0.52
C MET A 1 12.24 -15.41 -1.95
N ARG A 2 13.27 -16.21 -2.30
CA ARG A 2 13.78 -16.29 -3.69
C ARG A 2 12.65 -16.67 -4.69
N GLU A 3 11.95 -17.75 -4.45
CA GLU A 3 10.82 -18.19 -5.26
C GLU A 3 9.74 -17.10 -5.42
N PHE A 4 9.40 -16.41 -4.33
CA PHE A 4 8.47 -15.28 -4.37
C PHE A 4 8.93 -14.16 -5.32
N LEU A 5 10.22 -13.82 -5.28
CA LEU A 5 10.78 -12.75 -6.12
C LEU A 5 10.85 -13.19 -7.60
N GLU A 6 11.21 -14.45 -7.85
CA GLU A 6 11.22 -15.03 -9.21
C GLU A 6 9.80 -15.04 -9.80
N THR A 7 8.81 -15.50 -9.02
CA THR A 7 7.39 -15.45 -9.42
C THR A 7 6.93 -14.02 -9.71
N ALA A 8 7.32 -13.06 -8.87
CA ALA A 8 6.99 -11.66 -9.10
C ALA A 8 7.58 -11.13 -10.42
N LYS A 9 8.80 -11.56 -10.76
CA LYS A 9 9.48 -11.23 -12.02
C LYS A 9 8.77 -11.84 -13.22
N GLU A 10 8.43 -13.13 -13.17
CA GLU A 10 7.71 -13.83 -14.23
C GLU A 10 6.34 -13.21 -14.53
N LEU A 11 5.61 -12.83 -13.48
CA LEU A 11 4.27 -12.25 -13.61
C LEU A 11 4.30 -10.74 -13.85
N ASN A 12 5.48 -10.12 -13.81
CA ASN A 12 5.68 -8.68 -14.00
C ASN A 12 4.82 -7.83 -13.05
N PHE A 13 4.94 -8.08 -11.74
CA PHE A 13 4.24 -7.27 -10.76
C PHE A 13 4.73 -5.82 -10.77
N ASN A 14 3.88 -4.89 -10.36
CA ASN A 14 4.24 -3.48 -10.26
C ASN A 14 5.28 -3.21 -9.18
N SER A 15 5.14 -3.89 -8.04
CA SER A 15 6.10 -3.82 -6.93
C SER A 15 6.03 -5.05 -6.04
N VAL A 16 7.09 -5.26 -5.28
CA VAL A 16 7.15 -6.22 -4.16
C VAL A 16 7.43 -5.47 -2.87
N ILE A 17 6.68 -5.81 -1.82
CA ILE A 17 6.90 -5.25 -0.48
C ILE A 17 7.45 -6.39 0.39
N ILE A 18 8.65 -6.19 0.91
CA ILE A 18 9.42 -7.23 1.57
C ILE A 18 10.01 -6.74 2.89
N PRO A 19 10.32 -7.66 3.83
CA PRO A 19 11.06 -7.28 5.04
C PRO A 19 12.43 -6.66 4.72
N PRO A 20 12.90 -5.69 5.53
CA PRO A 20 14.19 -4.99 5.32
C PRO A 20 15.38 -5.91 5.04
N THR A 21 15.44 -7.04 5.72
CA THR A 21 16.55 -8.02 5.62
C THR A 21 16.67 -8.67 4.24
N TYR A 22 15.65 -8.60 3.40
CA TYR A 22 15.64 -9.20 2.07
C TYR A 22 15.84 -8.20 0.92
N VAL A 23 16.03 -6.91 1.21
CA VAL A 23 16.20 -5.87 0.18
C VAL A 23 17.37 -6.16 -0.75
N SER A 24 18.52 -6.58 -0.20
CA SER A 24 19.69 -6.92 -1.01
C SER A 24 19.43 -8.10 -1.95
N LEU A 25 18.74 -9.14 -1.47
CA LEU A 25 18.36 -10.29 -2.30
C LEU A 25 17.38 -9.86 -3.41
N ALA A 26 16.43 -9.00 -3.10
CA ALA A 26 15.49 -8.51 -4.11
C ALA A 26 16.19 -7.69 -5.19
N LYS A 27 17.14 -6.84 -4.83
CA LYS A 27 17.95 -6.08 -5.79
C LYS A 27 18.75 -7.00 -6.73
N GLU A 28 19.27 -8.11 -6.20
CA GLU A 28 19.98 -9.11 -7.02
C GLU A 28 19.04 -9.74 -8.06
N ILE A 29 17.90 -10.27 -7.60
CA ILE A 29 16.97 -11.07 -8.45
C ILE A 29 16.23 -10.17 -9.45
N LEU A 30 15.81 -8.97 -9.00
CA LEU A 30 14.98 -8.06 -9.78
C LEU A 30 15.78 -7.04 -10.59
N ARG A 31 17.12 -7.15 -10.66
CA ARG A 31 18.02 -6.16 -11.29
C ARG A 31 17.57 -5.77 -12.71
N ASP A 32 17.19 -6.77 -13.50
CA ASP A 32 16.82 -6.60 -14.92
C ASP A 32 15.28 -6.56 -15.10
N SER A 33 14.59 -5.89 -14.18
CA SER A 33 13.14 -5.71 -14.22
C SER A 33 12.75 -4.30 -13.75
N ASP A 34 11.56 -3.86 -14.18
CA ASP A 34 10.97 -2.58 -13.75
C ASP A 34 10.21 -2.69 -12.42
N ILE A 35 10.29 -3.84 -11.74
CA ILE A 35 9.57 -4.09 -10.49
C ILE A 35 10.17 -3.26 -9.37
N LYS A 36 9.35 -2.43 -8.76
CA LYS A 36 9.74 -1.61 -7.63
C LYS A 36 9.93 -2.46 -6.38
N ILE A 37 10.99 -2.18 -5.64
CA ILE A 37 11.24 -2.81 -4.35
C ILE A 37 10.79 -1.83 -3.27
N GLY A 38 9.86 -2.27 -2.44
CA GLY A 38 9.41 -1.55 -1.27
C GLY A 38 9.68 -2.31 0.02
N SER A 39 9.66 -1.59 1.13
CA SER A 39 9.78 -2.17 2.45
C SER A 39 8.95 -1.41 3.47
N VAL A 40 8.84 -1.96 4.68
CA VAL A 40 7.98 -1.49 5.76
C VAL A 40 8.77 -0.77 6.85
N VAL A 41 8.13 0.18 7.52
CA VAL A 41 8.67 1.00 8.61
C VAL A 41 7.68 1.04 9.75
N GLY A 42 8.16 0.87 10.98
CA GLY A 42 7.32 0.83 12.17
C GLY A 42 6.30 -0.33 12.14
N PHE A 43 6.65 -1.43 11.53
CA PHE A 43 5.71 -2.49 11.20
C PHE A 43 5.76 -3.65 12.20
N PRO A 44 4.59 -4.21 12.62
CA PRO A 44 3.23 -3.91 12.11
C PRO A 44 2.42 -2.94 12.98
N LEU A 45 2.93 -2.40 14.08
CA LEU A 45 2.14 -1.73 15.11
C LEU A 45 2.21 -0.19 15.07
N GLY A 46 3.27 0.37 14.47
CA GLY A 46 3.48 1.81 14.37
C GLY A 46 3.80 2.50 15.71
N PHE A 47 4.27 1.76 16.72
CA PHE A 47 4.50 2.26 18.08
C PHE A 47 5.84 2.97 18.26
N GLU A 48 6.72 2.84 17.28
CA GLU A 48 8.00 3.53 17.28
C GLU A 48 7.78 5.04 17.27
N ASP A 49 8.70 5.76 17.91
CA ASP A 49 8.74 7.22 17.82
C ASP A 49 9.14 7.68 16.40
N THR A 50 8.94 8.97 16.14
CA THR A 50 9.23 9.55 14.83
C THR A 50 10.70 9.40 14.44
N GLU A 51 11.64 9.53 15.39
CA GLU A 51 13.08 9.41 15.11
C GLU A 51 13.44 7.97 14.70
N GLY A 52 12.87 6.96 15.37
CA GLY A 52 13.03 5.56 15.01
C GLY A 52 12.54 5.26 13.60
N LYS A 53 11.33 5.73 13.25
CA LYS A 53 10.77 5.57 11.90
C LYS A 53 11.61 6.31 10.83
N LEU A 54 12.12 7.49 11.13
CA LEU A 54 13.01 8.23 10.23
C LEU A 54 14.34 7.49 10.02
N ALA A 55 14.93 6.94 11.07
CA ALA A 55 16.16 6.18 10.97
C ALA A 55 15.97 4.90 10.14
N GLU A 56 14.89 4.16 10.37
CA GLU A 56 14.53 2.97 9.59
C GLU A 56 14.29 3.34 8.12
N THR A 57 13.53 4.39 7.85
CA THR A 57 13.27 4.91 6.51
C THR A 57 14.57 5.26 5.80
N LYS A 58 15.46 6.02 6.46
CA LYS A 58 16.76 6.38 5.89
C LYS A 58 17.59 5.16 5.52
N SER A 59 17.67 4.18 6.40
CA SER A 59 18.40 2.93 6.15
C SER A 59 17.86 2.20 4.91
N LEU A 60 16.54 2.14 4.75
CA LEU A 60 15.91 1.51 3.59
C LEU A 60 16.19 2.27 2.28
N LEU A 61 16.13 3.60 2.32
CA LEU A 61 16.44 4.45 1.17
C LEU A 61 17.89 4.30 0.74
N ASP A 62 18.83 4.27 1.69
CA ASP A 62 20.25 4.05 1.45
C ASP A 62 20.51 2.65 0.84
N ASN A 63 19.69 1.67 1.19
CA ASN A 63 19.70 0.33 0.59
C ASN A 63 19.00 0.26 -0.78
N GLY A 64 18.41 1.36 -1.26
CA GLY A 64 17.89 1.49 -2.63
C GLY A 64 16.47 1.03 -2.83
N VAL A 65 15.62 1.01 -1.80
CA VAL A 65 14.17 0.82 -1.97
C VAL A 65 13.54 2.04 -2.64
N SER A 66 12.47 1.83 -3.37
CA SER A 66 11.73 2.85 -4.10
C SER A 66 10.34 3.12 -3.56
N GLU A 67 9.83 2.27 -2.68
CA GLU A 67 8.55 2.43 -1.98
C GLU A 67 8.74 2.19 -0.48
N ILE A 68 8.25 3.10 0.36
CA ILE A 68 8.24 2.99 1.82
C ILE A 68 6.79 2.87 2.29
N GLU A 69 6.49 1.85 3.10
CA GLU A 69 5.19 1.66 3.74
C GLU A 69 5.34 1.86 5.26
N VAL A 70 4.93 3.01 5.75
CA VAL A 70 5.01 3.33 7.19
C VAL A 70 3.67 3.04 7.88
N VAL A 71 3.70 2.38 9.02
CA VAL A 71 2.50 2.25 9.86
C VAL A 71 2.29 3.51 10.67
N VAL A 72 1.11 4.12 10.55
CA VAL A 72 0.76 5.30 11.35
C VAL A 72 0.75 4.98 12.85
N ASN A 73 1.11 5.97 13.68
CA ASN A 73 1.00 5.80 15.12
C ASN A 73 -0.48 5.86 15.56
N LEU A 74 -1.09 4.67 15.68
CA LEU A 74 -2.49 4.55 16.09
C LEU A 74 -2.75 5.06 17.50
N SER A 75 -1.76 4.99 18.41
CA SER A 75 -1.90 5.53 19.76
C SER A 75 -2.07 7.05 19.71
N HIS A 76 -1.27 7.75 18.91
CA HIS A 76 -1.43 9.18 18.70
C HIS A 76 -2.80 9.53 18.11
N LEU A 77 -3.30 8.72 17.17
CA LEU A 77 -4.63 8.95 16.59
C LEU A 77 -5.74 8.80 17.64
N LYS A 78 -5.69 7.74 18.46
CA LYS A 78 -6.67 7.50 19.54
C LYS A 78 -6.60 8.57 20.64
N ASP A 79 -5.42 9.12 20.89
CA ASP A 79 -5.22 10.21 21.86
C ASP A 79 -5.56 11.61 21.29
N GLY A 80 -5.98 11.71 20.01
CA GLY A 80 -6.26 12.98 19.36
C GLY A 80 -5.01 13.83 19.05
N LYS A 81 -3.81 13.25 19.06
CA LYS A 81 -2.53 13.92 18.79
C LYS A 81 -2.31 14.08 17.27
N HIS A 82 -3.23 14.78 16.63
CA HIS A 82 -3.22 14.93 15.17
C HIS A 82 -2.04 15.76 14.66
N LYS A 83 -1.52 16.69 15.47
CA LYS A 83 -0.35 17.50 15.09
C LYS A 83 0.91 16.66 15.03
N GLU A 84 1.08 15.73 15.95
CA GLU A 84 2.19 14.80 16.02
C GLU A 84 2.19 13.88 14.80
N ILE A 85 1.04 13.31 14.43
CA ILE A 85 0.89 12.49 13.22
C ILE A 85 1.22 13.29 11.97
N LYS A 86 0.67 14.51 11.84
CA LYS A 86 0.95 15.36 10.68
C LYS A 86 2.44 15.68 10.56
N ASN A 87 3.09 15.98 11.69
CA ASN A 87 4.51 16.28 11.73
C ASN A 87 5.37 15.06 11.35
N GLU A 88 5.04 13.87 11.86
CA GLU A 88 5.69 12.61 11.49
C GLU A 88 5.58 12.34 9.98
N LEU A 89 4.36 12.38 9.43
CA LEU A 89 4.13 12.13 8.01
C LEU A 89 4.84 13.14 7.11
N LYS A 90 4.88 14.42 7.52
CA LYS A 90 5.60 15.47 6.79
C LYS A 90 7.11 15.20 6.76
N GLN A 91 7.71 14.88 7.90
CA GLN A 91 9.15 14.57 7.97
C GLN A 91 9.49 13.32 7.15
N LEU A 92 8.65 12.28 7.22
CA LEU A 92 8.83 11.07 6.42
C LEU A 92 8.73 11.38 4.92
N LYS A 93 7.76 12.19 4.49
CA LYS A 93 7.62 12.57 3.08
C LYS A 93 8.80 13.40 2.60
N ASP A 94 9.27 14.35 3.41
CA ASP A 94 10.45 15.15 3.08
C ASP A 94 11.71 14.27 2.93
N LEU A 95 11.87 13.25 3.79
CA LEU A 95 12.97 12.30 3.71
C LEU A 95 12.88 11.39 2.49
N VAL A 96 11.68 10.89 2.17
CA VAL A 96 11.44 9.98 1.04
C VAL A 96 11.58 10.70 -0.32
N GLY A 97 11.28 12.00 -0.36
CA GLY A 97 11.42 12.83 -1.57
C GLY A 97 10.53 12.34 -2.72
N ASP A 98 11.15 12.12 -3.87
CA ASP A 98 10.45 11.71 -5.11
C ASP A 98 10.03 10.23 -5.12
N LYS A 99 10.46 9.45 -4.15
CA LYS A 99 10.03 8.05 -4.03
C LYS A 99 8.63 7.95 -3.43
N ILE A 100 8.08 6.76 -3.47
CA ILE A 100 6.70 6.53 -3.02
C ILE A 100 6.66 6.34 -1.50
N LEU A 101 5.91 7.20 -0.82
CA LEU A 101 5.53 7.03 0.57
C LEU A 101 4.09 6.57 0.68
N LYS A 102 3.87 5.44 1.34
CA LYS A 102 2.54 4.93 1.67
C LYS A 102 2.36 4.93 3.19
N VAL A 103 1.19 5.32 3.65
CA VAL A 103 0.82 5.19 5.06
C VAL A 103 -0.17 4.06 5.26
N ILE A 104 0.18 3.10 6.12
CA ILE A 104 -0.72 2.01 6.52
C ILE A 104 -1.53 2.51 7.72
N ILE A 105 -2.85 2.58 7.57
CA ILE A 105 -3.73 3.17 8.58
C ILE A 105 -4.49 2.13 9.42
N GLU A 106 -4.41 0.85 9.07
CA GLU A 106 -5.06 -0.27 9.72
C GLU A 106 -6.56 -0.02 9.96
N THR A 107 -7.31 0.07 8.86
CA THR A 107 -8.71 0.51 8.86
C THR A 107 -9.62 -0.29 9.79
N LYS A 108 -9.29 -1.57 10.03
CA LYS A 108 -10.05 -2.44 10.94
C LYS A 108 -10.00 -1.98 12.41
N ALA A 109 -8.99 -1.22 12.78
CA ALA A 109 -8.83 -0.63 14.12
C ALA A 109 -9.50 0.76 14.25
N LEU A 110 -10.08 1.29 13.16
CA LEU A 110 -10.54 2.67 13.05
C LEU A 110 -12.05 2.78 12.81
N THR A 111 -12.65 3.78 13.43
CA THR A 111 -13.98 4.29 13.05
C THR A 111 -13.90 5.13 11.78
N ASP A 112 -15.01 5.32 11.06
CA ASP A 112 -15.02 6.15 9.85
C ASP A 112 -14.58 7.61 10.09
N PRO A 113 -14.92 8.28 11.22
CA PRO A 113 -14.34 9.59 11.55
C PRO A 113 -12.81 9.57 11.71
N GLU A 114 -12.25 8.51 12.31
CA GLU A 114 -10.80 8.38 12.45
C GLU A 114 -10.12 8.14 11.09
N LYS A 115 -10.72 7.28 10.23
CA LYS A 115 -10.26 7.10 8.85
C LYS A 115 -10.28 8.42 8.08
N ALA A 116 -11.36 9.19 8.20
CA ALA A 116 -11.48 10.52 7.58
C ALA A 116 -10.40 11.49 8.08
N THR A 117 -10.10 11.46 9.38
CA THR A 117 -9.08 12.32 9.97
C THR A 117 -7.70 11.98 9.42
N ILE A 118 -7.30 10.71 9.47
CA ILE A 118 -5.97 10.32 9.00
C ILE A 118 -5.82 10.48 7.49
N ALA A 119 -6.90 10.27 6.72
CA ALA A 119 -6.90 10.49 5.28
C ALA A 119 -6.59 11.96 4.93
N LYS A 120 -7.22 12.92 5.61
CA LYS A 120 -6.91 14.35 5.44
C LYS A 120 -5.47 14.67 5.80
N LEU A 121 -4.98 14.18 6.93
CA LEU A 121 -3.60 14.42 7.36
C LEU A 121 -2.59 13.88 6.36
N ALA A 122 -2.84 12.68 5.81
CA ALA A 122 -1.99 12.07 4.81
C ALA A 122 -1.98 12.87 3.50
N GLU A 123 -3.14 13.30 3.01
CA GLU A 123 -3.22 14.14 1.80
C GLU A 123 -2.55 15.49 2.00
N GLU A 124 -2.77 16.16 3.14
CA GLU A 124 -2.17 17.45 3.46
C GLU A 124 -0.64 17.42 3.56
N THR A 125 -0.06 16.26 3.87
CA THR A 125 1.40 16.08 4.00
C THR A 125 2.06 15.55 2.74
N GLY A 126 1.28 15.30 1.68
CA GLY A 126 1.79 14.85 0.40
C GLY A 126 2.16 13.37 0.35
N VAL A 127 1.63 12.56 1.27
CA VAL A 127 1.72 11.10 1.18
C VAL A 127 1.11 10.61 -0.12
N ASP A 128 1.75 9.67 -0.80
CA ASP A 128 1.33 9.23 -2.13
C ASP A 128 0.17 8.24 -2.09
N PHE A 129 0.16 7.34 -1.08
CA PHE A 129 -0.88 6.32 -0.92
C PHE A 129 -1.31 6.16 0.53
N ILE A 130 -2.59 5.91 0.72
CA ILE A 130 -3.10 5.23 1.91
C ILE A 130 -3.20 3.74 1.60
N LYS A 131 -2.62 2.91 2.49
CA LYS A 131 -2.80 1.47 2.48
C LYS A 131 -3.69 1.07 3.65
N THR A 132 -4.69 0.21 3.39
CA THR A 132 -5.75 -0.04 4.38
C THR A 132 -5.33 -0.90 5.54
N SER A 133 -4.42 -1.87 5.35
CA SER A 133 -4.09 -2.86 6.40
C SER A 133 -2.63 -3.30 6.37
N THR A 134 -2.13 -3.73 7.53
CA THR A 134 -0.87 -4.47 7.68
C THR A 134 -0.99 -5.93 7.26
N GLY A 135 -2.20 -6.50 7.30
CA GLY A 135 -2.44 -7.93 7.12
C GLY A 135 -2.28 -8.78 8.39
N PHE A 136 -1.95 -8.18 9.53
CA PHE A 136 -1.80 -8.88 10.82
C PHE A 136 -3.09 -8.96 11.64
N VAL A 137 -4.09 -8.21 11.26
CA VAL A 137 -5.44 -8.30 11.83
C VAL A 137 -6.35 -9.13 10.94
N THR A 138 -7.53 -9.48 11.45
CA THR A 138 -8.55 -10.17 10.65
C THR A 138 -8.82 -9.42 9.35
N PRO A 139 -8.72 -10.09 8.18
CA PRO A 139 -8.96 -9.43 6.90
C PRO A 139 -10.34 -8.80 6.82
N ASN A 140 -10.43 -7.65 6.17
CA ASN A 140 -11.69 -7.01 5.87
C ASN A 140 -12.55 -7.87 4.92
N HIS A 141 -13.87 -7.85 5.11
CA HIS A 141 -14.79 -8.28 4.08
C HIS A 141 -14.84 -7.26 2.94
N ILE A 142 -15.28 -7.70 1.76
CA ILE A 142 -15.34 -6.84 0.58
C ILE A 142 -16.14 -5.54 0.81
N TYR A 143 -17.22 -5.60 1.61
CA TYR A 143 -18.02 -4.41 1.95
C TYR A 143 -17.23 -3.40 2.78
N GLU A 144 -16.40 -3.87 3.70
CA GLU A 144 -15.54 -3.01 4.52
C GLU A 144 -14.49 -2.34 3.65
N ASN A 145 -13.86 -3.09 2.74
CA ASN A 145 -12.92 -2.53 1.77
C ASN A 145 -13.54 -1.46 0.87
N VAL A 146 -14.76 -1.68 0.39
CA VAL A 146 -15.50 -0.68 -0.41
C VAL A 146 -15.88 0.54 0.44
N ASN A 147 -16.30 0.34 1.69
CA ASN A 147 -16.55 1.45 2.61
C ASN A 147 -15.29 2.26 2.88
N ASP A 148 -14.16 1.60 3.11
CA ASP A 148 -12.87 2.27 3.32
C ASP A 148 -12.49 3.15 2.13
N ILE A 149 -12.66 2.65 0.90
CA ILE A 149 -12.45 3.42 -0.33
C ILE A 149 -13.34 4.67 -0.33
N ASN A 150 -14.63 4.50 -0.08
CA ASN A 150 -15.60 5.60 -0.09
C ASN A 150 -15.28 6.68 0.96
N VAL A 151 -14.91 6.26 2.18
CA VAL A 151 -14.53 7.19 3.25
C VAL A 151 -13.26 7.95 2.86
N ILE A 152 -12.21 7.24 2.42
CA ILE A 152 -10.95 7.88 2.06
C ILE A 152 -11.14 8.85 0.89
N GLN A 153 -11.79 8.44 -0.19
CA GLN A 153 -12.04 9.30 -1.36
C GLN A 153 -12.86 10.54 -1.03
N LYS A 154 -13.82 10.41 -0.12
CA LYS A 154 -14.65 11.55 0.30
C LYS A 154 -13.84 12.65 1.00
N TYR A 155 -12.86 12.26 1.82
CA TYR A 155 -12.14 13.20 2.69
C TYR A 155 -10.71 13.52 2.23
N ALA A 156 -10.17 12.71 1.32
CA ALA A 156 -8.85 12.88 0.70
C ALA A 156 -8.92 12.48 -0.79
N PRO A 157 -9.59 13.29 -1.63
CA PRO A 157 -9.92 12.90 -3.02
C PRO A 157 -8.70 12.81 -3.95
N LYS A 158 -7.55 13.32 -3.56
CA LYS A 158 -6.32 13.33 -4.38
C LYS A 158 -5.36 12.21 -4.03
N ILE A 159 -5.49 11.61 -2.83
CA ILE A 159 -4.60 10.53 -2.40
C ILE A 159 -4.96 9.24 -3.13
N LYS A 160 -3.95 8.44 -3.45
CA LYS A 160 -4.16 7.11 -4.02
C LYS A 160 -4.44 6.10 -2.92
N ILE A 161 -5.19 5.05 -3.25
CA ILE A 161 -5.62 4.03 -2.30
C ILE A 161 -5.07 2.67 -2.71
N GLU A 162 -4.33 2.04 -1.79
CA GLU A 162 -3.95 0.64 -1.90
C GLU A 162 -4.79 -0.20 -0.91
N ILE A 163 -5.55 -1.13 -1.45
CA ILE A 163 -6.29 -2.09 -0.62
C ILE A 163 -5.41 -3.30 -0.33
N TYR A 164 -5.28 -3.63 0.95
CA TYR A 164 -4.64 -4.84 1.43
C TYR A 164 -5.52 -5.55 2.45
N GLY A 165 -5.55 -6.89 2.38
CA GLY A 165 -6.36 -7.73 3.25
C GLY A 165 -7.69 -8.18 2.63
N GLY A 166 -7.94 -9.48 2.69
CA GLY A 166 -9.18 -10.11 2.18
C GLY A 166 -9.27 -10.25 0.66
N ILE A 167 -8.27 -9.81 -0.10
CA ILE A 167 -8.27 -9.91 -1.56
C ILE A 167 -7.45 -11.15 -1.97
N ASN A 168 -8.13 -12.26 -2.21
CA ASN A 168 -7.51 -13.55 -2.48
C ASN A 168 -7.88 -14.17 -3.84
N ASN A 169 -8.63 -13.46 -4.66
CA ASN A 169 -9.00 -13.92 -6.00
C ASN A 169 -9.29 -12.74 -6.94
N TYR A 170 -9.32 -13.02 -8.24
CA TYR A 170 -9.55 -12.03 -9.28
C TYR A 170 -10.89 -11.28 -9.12
N LYS A 171 -11.97 -11.96 -8.72
CA LYS A 171 -13.29 -11.32 -8.57
C LYS A 171 -13.27 -10.21 -7.52
N LEU A 172 -12.69 -10.49 -6.34
CA LEU A 172 -12.54 -9.49 -5.28
C LEU A 172 -11.59 -8.37 -5.70
N ALA A 173 -10.48 -8.71 -6.36
CA ALA A 173 -9.55 -7.73 -6.91
C ALA A 173 -10.26 -6.77 -7.87
N ASN A 174 -11.04 -7.28 -8.81
CA ASN A 174 -11.80 -6.47 -9.75
C ASN A 174 -12.85 -5.59 -9.07
N GLN A 175 -13.50 -6.09 -8.01
CA GLN A 175 -14.51 -5.31 -7.26
C GLN A 175 -13.89 -4.07 -6.59
N VAL A 176 -12.76 -4.21 -5.90
CA VAL A 176 -12.12 -3.06 -5.23
C VAL A 176 -11.53 -2.07 -6.24
N LEU A 177 -10.97 -2.54 -7.36
CA LEU A 177 -10.51 -1.65 -8.43
C LEU A 177 -11.68 -0.87 -9.06
N THR A 178 -12.81 -1.55 -9.28
CA THR A 178 -14.02 -0.90 -9.80
C THR A 178 -14.59 0.11 -8.81
N ALA A 179 -14.46 -0.15 -7.51
CA ALA A 179 -14.88 0.77 -6.45
C ALA A 179 -13.96 2.01 -6.33
N GLY A 180 -12.76 1.97 -6.91
CA GLY A 180 -11.88 3.14 -6.97
C GLY A 180 -10.52 2.98 -6.28
N ALA A 181 -10.14 1.75 -5.90
CA ALA A 181 -8.76 1.50 -5.49
C ALA A 181 -7.79 1.71 -6.66
N ASP A 182 -6.64 2.29 -6.38
CA ASP A 182 -5.57 2.51 -7.37
C ASP A 182 -4.60 1.32 -7.43
N LYS A 183 -4.46 0.58 -6.33
CA LYS A 183 -3.53 -0.54 -6.19
C LYS A 183 -4.11 -1.61 -5.27
N ILE A 184 -3.69 -2.84 -5.49
CA ILE A 184 -3.99 -3.98 -4.61
C ILE A 184 -2.68 -4.58 -4.13
N GLY A 185 -2.59 -4.79 -2.82
CA GLY A 185 -1.58 -5.64 -2.21
C GLY A 185 -2.21 -6.98 -1.80
N SER A 186 -1.55 -8.08 -2.11
CA SER A 186 -2.03 -9.42 -1.75
C SER A 186 -0.89 -10.42 -1.66
N ASN A 187 -1.00 -11.35 -0.73
CA ASN A 187 -0.13 -12.54 -0.68
C ASN A 187 -0.52 -13.60 -1.72
N GLN A 188 -1.73 -13.49 -2.30
CA GLN A 188 -2.24 -14.36 -3.37
C GLN A 188 -2.15 -13.69 -4.75
N GLY A 189 -1.11 -12.86 -4.97
CA GLY A 189 -0.91 -12.16 -6.24
C GLY A 189 -0.80 -13.10 -7.42
N TYR A 190 -0.17 -14.27 -7.23
CA TYR A 190 -0.06 -15.31 -8.26
C TYR A 190 -1.44 -15.77 -8.76
N GLU A 191 -2.31 -16.18 -7.84
CA GLU A 191 -3.65 -16.68 -8.15
C GLU A 191 -4.53 -15.62 -8.81
N ILE A 192 -4.39 -14.37 -8.37
CA ILE A 192 -5.15 -13.25 -8.93
C ILE A 192 -4.75 -13.01 -10.39
N VAL A 193 -3.45 -12.96 -10.67
CA VAL A 193 -2.93 -12.62 -12.00
C VAL A 193 -3.06 -13.79 -12.99
N THR A 194 -2.79 -15.01 -12.58
CA THR A 194 -2.94 -16.20 -13.45
C THR A 194 -4.40 -16.41 -13.84
N ARG A 195 -5.33 -16.29 -12.89
CA ARG A 195 -6.75 -16.39 -13.19
C ARG A 195 -7.24 -15.28 -14.13
N TYR A 196 -6.69 -14.08 -14.04
CA TYR A 196 -6.98 -13.00 -14.97
C TYR A 196 -6.49 -13.35 -16.39
N LYS A 197 -5.29 -13.92 -16.53
CA LYS A 197 -4.75 -14.36 -17.82
C LYS A 197 -5.63 -15.45 -18.44
N ASP A 198 -5.99 -16.48 -17.67
CA ASP A 198 -6.87 -17.56 -18.11
C ASP A 198 -8.22 -17.04 -18.63
N LEU A 199 -8.81 -16.07 -17.92
CA LEU A 199 -10.08 -15.46 -18.32
C LEU A 199 -9.94 -14.65 -19.62
N ARG A 200 -8.81 -14.00 -19.85
CA ARG A 200 -8.55 -13.27 -21.10
C ARG A 200 -8.37 -14.21 -22.27
N GLU A 201 -7.67 -15.31 -22.08
CA GLU A 201 -7.39 -16.28 -23.15
C GLU A 201 -8.61 -17.11 -23.53
N ASN A 202 -9.45 -17.47 -22.56
CA ASN A 202 -10.63 -18.29 -22.75
C ASN A 202 -11.90 -17.51 -23.13
N THR A 203 -11.92 -16.21 -22.94
CA THR A 203 -13.01 -15.34 -23.39
C THR A 203 -12.50 -14.48 -24.55
N GLN A 204 -13.09 -14.62 -25.75
CA GLN A 204 -12.91 -13.64 -26.84
C GLN A 204 -13.46 -12.24 -26.49
N ILE A 205 -13.75 -12.00 -25.24
CA ILE A 205 -14.13 -10.72 -24.69
C ILE A 205 -12.85 -9.98 -24.40
N THR A 206 -12.50 -9.02 -25.25
CA THR A 206 -11.47 -8.02 -24.96
C THR A 206 -11.90 -7.31 -23.66
N PRO A 207 -11.29 -7.60 -22.50
CA PRO A 207 -11.56 -6.78 -21.33
C PRO A 207 -11.18 -5.35 -21.73
N LYS A 208 -12.04 -4.38 -21.40
CA LYS A 208 -11.62 -2.98 -21.53
C LYS A 208 -10.28 -2.85 -20.83
N PRO A 209 -9.25 -2.30 -21.49
CA PRO A 209 -8.00 -2.05 -20.83
C PRO A 209 -8.33 -1.29 -19.55
N ILE A 210 -7.71 -1.65 -18.43
CA ILE A 210 -7.75 -0.85 -17.20
C ILE A 210 -7.02 0.43 -17.56
N THR A 211 -7.75 1.34 -18.17
CA THR A 211 -7.26 2.68 -18.48
C THR A 211 -7.25 3.39 -17.14
N LEU A 212 -6.06 3.59 -16.60
CA LEU A 212 -5.84 4.61 -15.58
C LEU A 212 -6.50 5.88 -16.12
N LYS A 213 -7.65 6.25 -15.59
CA LYS A 213 -8.23 7.56 -15.88
C LYS A 213 -7.19 8.57 -15.41
N LYS A 214 -6.51 9.22 -16.36
CA LYS A 214 -5.85 10.48 -16.06
C LYS A 214 -6.96 11.38 -15.55
N LYS A 215 -6.92 11.69 -14.25
CA LYS A 215 -7.66 12.84 -13.72
C LYS A 215 -6.91 14.07 -14.23
N ASP A 216 -7.55 14.78 -15.16
CA ASP A 216 -7.17 16.17 -15.50
C ASP A 216 -7.29 17.06 -14.26
#